data_8fabc05882aaff2696333c50d823e32f
#
_entry.id   8fabc05882aaff2696333c50d823e32f
#
_cell.length_a   1.000
_cell.length_b   1.000
_cell.length_c   1.000
_cell.angle_alpha   90.00
_cell.angle_beta   90.00
_cell.angle_gamma   90.00
#
_symmetry.space_group_name_H-M   'P 1'
#
loop_
_entity.id
_entity.type
_entity.pdbx_description
1 polymer ?
#
loop_
_entity_poly.entity_id
_entity_poly.type
_entity_poly.pdbx_seq_one_letter_code
_entity_poly.pdbx_strand_id
1 'polypeptide(L)'
;MYGRTLAGLRTDSSLESNVIPMRAIQVLIILICFLCNMLDGMDVLIISYTAPAIAKAWSISPANLGIVFSSGLVGMTVGAIFLAPLADRFGRKPLMILAALIMGTCIYLTSYATDVNILMIYRFISGLGIGTMMASTAAITAEYAPASTRDFWVSTVVAGYPVGAVLTGISSAKIIAENGWEHLFELAGLATFLVIPILFFFLKESDEFKAKAKPEDAKISALFTPEFKWSTWQLWSALFLSFTTLYFLMNWIPKLASNAGLSMELAIYSGTIFNLGAIVGIPVQGYFSTRFGLKKSIGILLLITAVLLGIFGQFSGSNLILVVLFFLGFGVQGSFVGLYAVAARMYPTAIRSTGIGWAIGMGRLGGILGPILGGVLVGLGLGMAESFLFFALPSLIAGIITLKISSQTIS
;
A
#
# COMPACT_ATOMS: atom_id res chain seq x y z
N MET A 1 -41.64 53.00 30.70
CA MET A 1 -40.86 53.39 29.51
C MET A 1 -39.75 52.38 29.30
N TYR A 2 -40.03 51.33 28.56
CA TYR A 2 -39.05 50.31 28.21
C TYR A 2 -39.21 50.04 26.71
N GLY A 3 -38.24 50.41 25.96
CA GLY A 3 -38.07 50.08 24.58
C GLY A 3 -36.60 49.66 24.38
N ARG A 4 -36.30 48.37 24.32
CA ARG A 4 -35.02 47.86 23.79
C ARG A 4 -35.33 46.85 22.69
N THR A 5 -35.08 47.31 21.51
CA THR A 5 -35.12 46.68 20.22
C THR A 5 -34.23 45.44 20.16
N LEU A 6 -34.81 44.32 19.81
CA LEU A 6 -34.11 43.13 19.33
C LEU A 6 -33.67 43.38 17.87
N ALA A 7 -32.40 43.73 17.71
CA ALA A 7 -31.81 43.79 16.35
C ALA A 7 -30.41 43.22 16.47
N GLY A 8 -30.14 42.09 15.78
CA GLY A 8 -28.78 41.65 15.59
C GLY A 8 -28.51 40.15 15.69
N LEU A 9 -29.42 39.25 15.31
CA LEU A 9 -29.02 37.91 14.89
C LEU A 9 -28.66 38.00 13.41
N ARG A 10 -27.43 38.47 13.13
CA ARG A 10 -26.79 38.20 11.85
C ARG A 10 -26.50 36.70 11.80
N THR A 11 -27.27 35.97 11.05
CA THR A 11 -26.92 34.65 10.54
C THR A 11 -25.65 34.80 9.70
N ASP A 12 -24.54 34.33 10.28
CA ASP A 12 -23.25 34.27 9.62
C ASP A 12 -23.35 33.21 8.48
N SER A 13 -23.80 33.65 7.31
CA SER A 13 -23.84 32.89 6.07
C SER A 13 -22.46 32.79 5.38
N SER A 14 -21.38 33.05 6.14
CA SER A 14 -20.00 33.04 5.63
C SER A 14 -19.26 31.70 5.79
N LEU A 15 -19.96 30.63 6.14
CA LEU A 15 -19.42 29.26 6.13
C LEU A 15 -19.81 28.46 4.88
N GLU A 16 -20.19 29.11 3.79
CA GLU A 16 -20.10 28.47 2.48
C GLU A 16 -18.61 28.26 2.21
N SER A 17 -18.17 27.01 2.41
CA SER A 17 -16.86 26.54 2.01
C SER A 17 -16.65 26.89 0.55
N ASN A 18 -15.84 27.92 0.26
CA ASN A 18 -15.35 28.24 -1.07
C ASN A 18 -14.50 27.05 -1.56
N VAL A 19 -15.15 25.96 -1.97
CA VAL A 19 -14.54 24.87 -2.70
C VAL A 19 -14.21 25.45 -4.08
N ILE A 20 -12.97 25.89 -4.24
CA ILE A 20 -12.47 26.36 -5.54
C ILE A 20 -12.62 25.18 -6.51
N PRO A 21 -13.42 25.32 -7.59
CA PRO A 21 -13.61 24.23 -8.55
C PRO A 21 -12.27 23.84 -9.16
N MET A 22 -11.98 22.54 -9.19
CA MET A 22 -10.75 22.02 -9.79
C MET A 22 -10.73 22.33 -11.30
N ARG A 23 -9.58 22.79 -11.76
CA ARG A 23 -9.35 22.95 -13.21
C ARG A 23 -9.26 21.58 -13.87
N ALA A 24 -9.71 21.45 -15.11
CA ALA A 24 -9.68 20.19 -15.88
C ALA A 24 -8.29 19.53 -15.90
N ILE A 25 -7.23 20.36 -15.95
CA ILE A 25 -5.85 19.85 -15.91
C ILE A 25 -5.48 19.20 -14.57
N GLN A 26 -5.98 19.71 -13.46
CA GLN A 26 -5.74 19.12 -12.14
C GLN A 26 -6.41 17.76 -12.02
N VAL A 27 -7.66 17.65 -12.48
CA VAL A 27 -8.41 16.38 -12.53
C VAL A 27 -7.67 15.37 -13.40
N LEU A 28 -7.24 15.77 -14.58
CA LEU A 28 -6.49 14.91 -15.51
C LEU A 28 -5.21 14.37 -14.90
N ILE A 29 -4.41 15.21 -14.25
CA ILE A 29 -3.16 14.80 -13.61
C ILE A 29 -3.41 13.85 -12.45
N ILE A 30 -4.43 14.10 -11.63
CA ILE A 30 -4.83 13.21 -10.52
C ILE A 30 -5.30 11.85 -11.06
N LEU A 31 -6.07 11.83 -12.16
CA LEU A 31 -6.47 10.58 -12.81
C LEU A 31 -5.28 9.80 -13.36
N ILE A 32 -4.29 10.48 -13.95
CA ILE A 32 -3.04 9.84 -14.39
C ILE A 32 -2.29 9.23 -13.20
N CYS A 33 -2.15 9.98 -12.10
CA CYS A 33 -1.50 9.47 -10.89
C CYS A 33 -2.28 8.27 -10.29
N PHE A 34 -3.61 8.31 -10.31
CA PHE A 34 -4.45 7.18 -9.89
C PHE A 34 -4.21 5.95 -10.77
N LEU A 35 -4.17 6.11 -12.09
CA LEU A 35 -3.87 5.04 -13.04
C LEU A 35 -2.47 4.45 -12.80
N CYS A 36 -1.46 5.28 -12.55
CA CYS A 36 -0.12 4.80 -12.18
C CYS A 36 -0.15 3.94 -10.91
N ASN A 37 -0.87 4.37 -9.86
CA ASN A 37 -1.02 3.56 -8.65
C ASN A 37 -1.81 2.26 -8.88
N MET A 38 -2.77 2.24 -9.82
CA MET A 38 -3.42 0.99 -10.23
C MET A 38 -2.42 0.01 -10.84
N LEU A 39 -1.52 0.49 -11.70
CA LEU A 39 -0.46 -0.34 -12.28
C LEU A 39 0.54 -0.82 -11.24
N ASP A 40 0.87 0.00 -10.23
CA ASP A 40 1.70 -0.43 -9.10
C ASP A 40 1.03 -1.58 -8.33
N GLY A 41 -0.28 -1.47 -8.06
CA GLY A 41 -1.06 -2.53 -7.41
C GLY A 41 -1.15 -3.81 -8.27
N MET A 42 -1.29 -3.66 -9.58
CA MET A 42 -1.25 -4.76 -10.53
C MET A 42 0.10 -5.50 -10.46
N ASP A 43 1.22 -4.77 -10.60
CA ASP A 43 2.56 -5.37 -10.63
C ASP A 43 2.92 -6.07 -9.31
N VAL A 44 2.58 -5.49 -8.17
CA VAL A 44 2.88 -6.11 -6.87
C VAL A 44 2.06 -7.39 -6.67
N LEU A 45 0.80 -7.43 -7.09
CA LEU A 45 -0.09 -8.55 -6.81
C LEU A 45 -0.08 -9.64 -7.90
N ILE A 46 0.33 -9.33 -9.12
CA ILE A 46 0.36 -10.30 -10.22
C ILE A 46 1.17 -11.54 -9.86
N ILE A 47 2.31 -11.38 -9.17
CA ILE A 47 3.14 -12.50 -8.73
C ILE A 47 2.44 -13.37 -7.68
N SER A 48 1.62 -12.77 -6.80
CA SER A 48 0.82 -13.50 -5.82
C SER A 48 -0.25 -14.37 -6.49
N TYR A 49 -0.95 -13.82 -7.48
CA TYR A 49 -2.01 -14.53 -8.22
C TYR A 49 -1.45 -15.65 -9.12
N THR A 50 -0.25 -15.45 -9.68
CA THR A 50 0.42 -16.46 -10.52
C THR A 50 1.22 -17.48 -9.72
N ALA A 51 1.51 -17.21 -8.43
CA ALA A 51 2.36 -18.05 -7.59
C ALA A 51 1.94 -19.51 -7.52
N PRO A 52 0.65 -19.89 -7.42
CA PRO A 52 0.26 -21.31 -7.44
C PRO A 52 0.66 -22.00 -8.74
N ALA A 53 0.48 -21.32 -9.90
CA ALA A 53 0.80 -21.86 -11.23
C ALA A 53 2.32 -21.98 -11.43
N ILE A 54 3.08 -20.90 -11.15
CA ILE A 54 4.54 -20.87 -11.29
C ILE A 54 5.20 -21.89 -10.36
N ALA A 55 4.77 -21.95 -9.09
CA ALA A 55 5.33 -22.89 -8.13
C ALA A 55 5.09 -24.34 -8.53
N LYS A 56 3.96 -24.64 -9.17
CA LYS A 56 3.67 -25.97 -9.73
C LYS A 56 4.52 -26.26 -10.97
N ALA A 57 4.63 -25.31 -11.91
CA ALA A 57 5.35 -25.48 -13.16
C ALA A 57 6.87 -25.70 -12.94
N TRP A 58 7.46 -24.96 -12.01
CA TRP A 58 8.91 -24.99 -11.75
C TRP A 58 9.30 -25.73 -10.47
N SER A 59 8.35 -26.37 -9.78
CA SER A 59 8.59 -27.07 -8.51
C SER A 59 9.32 -26.19 -7.47
N ILE A 60 8.96 -24.89 -7.37
CA ILE A 60 9.63 -23.93 -6.50
C ILE A 60 9.34 -24.29 -5.04
N SER A 61 10.40 -24.35 -4.23
CA SER A 61 10.26 -24.53 -2.78
C SER A 61 9.55 -23.31 -2.15
N PRO A 62 8.79 -23.51 -1.05
CA PRO A 62 8.13 -22.40 -0.37
C PRO A 62 9.11 -21.30 0.09
N ALA A 63 10.32 -21.66 0.51
CA ALA A 63 11.35 -20.71 0.90
C ALA A 63 11.77 -19.81 -0.28
N ASN A 64 12.03 -20.39 -1.44
CA ASN A 64 12.38 -19.63 -2.66
C ASN A 64 11.20 -18.75 -3.12
N LEU A 65 9.96 -19.23 -3.02
CA LEU A 65 8.78 -18.45 -3.34
C LEU A 65 8.65 -17.21 -2.43
N GLY A 66 8.92 -17.36 -1.13
CA GLY A 66 8.99 -16.24 -0.18
C GLY A 66 10.05 -15.20 -0.57
N ILE A 67 11.21 -15.63 -1.07
CA ILE A 67 12.26 -14.75 -1.59
C ILE A 67 11.80 -14.04 -2.87
N VAL A 68 11.12 -14.74 -3.78
CA VAL A 68 10.54 -14.14 -4.99
C VAL A 68 9.57 -13.01 -4.64
N PHE A 69 8.67 -13.22 -3.69
CA PHE A 69 7.77 -12.18 -3.22
C PHE A 69 8.51 -10.98 -2.62
N SER A 70 9.54 -11.26 -1.83
CA SER A 70 10.32 -10.22 -1.16
C SER A 70 11.25 -9.46 -2.09
N SER A 71 11.71 -10.07 -3.21
CA SER A 71 12.63 -9.40 -4.15
C SER A 71 12.04 -8.13 -4.74
N GLY A 72 10.76 -8.13 -5.12
CA GLY A 72 10.05 -6.93 -5.57
C GLY A 72 9.96 -5.85 -4.48
N LEU A 73 9.70 -6.26 -3.23
CA LEU A 73 9.60 -5.33 -2.09
C LEU A 73 10.96 -4.72 -1.73
N VAL A 74 12.04 -5.48 -1.86
CA VAL A 74 13.42 -4.95 -1.75
C VAL A 74 13.65 -3.92 -2.84
N GLY A 75 13.31 -4.24 -4.10
CA GLY A 75 13.39 -3.30 -5.22
C GLY A 75 12.61 -2.01 -4.96
N MET A 76 11.35 -2.11 -4.50
CA MET A 76 10.51 -0.95 -4.12
C MET A 76 11.18 -0.08 -3.04
N THR A 77 11.79 -0.70 -2.05
CA THR A 77 12.46 0.01 -0.96
C THR A 77 13.69 0.75 -1.49
N VAL A 78 14.52 0.08 -2.29
CA VAL A 78 15.70 0.68 -2.92
C VAL A 78 15.31 1.80 -3.89
N GLY A 79 14.28 1.59 -4.72
CA GLY A 79 13.74 2.59 -5.64
C GLY A 79 13.25 3.84 -4.92
N ALA A 80 12.51 3.67 -3.83
CA ALA A 80 12.00 4.79 -3.03
C ALA A 80 13.12 5.57 -2.31
N ILE A 81 14.19 4.91 -1.89
CA ILE A 81 15.30 5.55 -1.16
C ILE A 81 16.29 6.23 -2.13
N PHE A 82 16.63 5.58 -3.23
CA PHE A 82 17.73 6.03 -4.10
C PHE A 82 17.26 6.67 -5.41
N LEU A 83 16.19 6.18 -6.02
CA LEU A 83 15.71 6.70 -7.29
C LEU A 83 14.66 7.80 -7.12
N ALA A 84 13.74 7.68 -6.17
CA ALA A 84 12.71 8.70 -5.97
C ALA A 84 13.28 10.10 -5.68
N PRO A 85 14.35 10.29 -4.88
CA PRO A 85 14.97 11.61 -4.68
C PRO A 85 15.56 12.22 -5.95
N LEU A 86 15.89 11.40 -6.96
CA LEU A 86 16.34 11.92 -8.25
C LEU A 86 15.23 12.70 -8.97
N ALA A 87 13.95 12.46 -8.62
CA ALA A 87 12.83 13.25 -9.13
C ALA A 87 12.91 14.73 -8.74
N ASP A 88 13.45 15.01 -7.56
CA ASP A 88 13.65 16.39 -7.11
C ASP A 88 14.84 17.08 -7.84
N ARG A 89 15.69 16.31 -8.52
CA ARG A 89 16.85 16.83 -9.28
C ARG A 89 16.60 16.88 -10.78
N PHE A 90 16.02 15.85 -11.36
CA PHE A 90 15.83 15.69 -12.80
C PHE A 90 14.41 15.98 -13.29
N GLY A 91 13.47 16.18 -12.37
CA GLY A 91 12.06 16.35 -12.66
C GLY A 91 11.28 15.06 -12.42
N ARG A 92 10.01 15.22 -12.03
CA ARG A 92 9.15 14.09 -11.70
C ARG A 92 8.65 13.36 -12.94
N LYS A 93 8.28 14.11 -13.99
CA LYS A 93 7.79 13.53 -15.25
C LYS A 93 8.79 12.59 -15.90
N PRO A 94 10.07 12.98 -16.14
CA PRO A 94 11.06 12.08 -16.74
C PRO A 94 11.27 10.82 -15.91
N LEU A 95 11.26 10.96 -14.58
CA LEU A 95 11.49 9.83 -13.69
C LEU A 95 10.30 8.85 -13.65
N MET A 96 9.05 9.35 -13.73
CA MET A 96 7.87 8.52 -13.85
C MET A 96 7.84 7.75 -15.18
N ILE A 97 8.28 8.38 -16.29
CA ILE A 97 8.40 7.71 -17.59
C ILE A 97 9.45 6.61 -17.52
N LEU A 98 10.61 6.89 -16.92
CA LEU A 98 11.68 5.89 -16.72
C LEU A 98 11.19 4.74 -15.83
N ALA A 99 10.48 5.04 -14.74
CA ALA A 99 9.90 4.04 -13.86
C ALA A 99 8.90 3.14 -14.61
N ALA A 100 8.00 3.72 -15.41
CA ALA A 100 7.05 2.97 -16.22
C ALA A 100 7.75 2.10 -17.29
N LEU A 101 8.84 2.59 -17.90
CA LEU A 101 9.67 1.80 -18.82
C LEU A 101 10.32 0.60 -18.13
N ILE A 102 10.92 0.81 -16.95
CA ILE A 102 11.54 -0.26 -16.16
C ILE A 102 10.49 -1.30 -15.76
N MET A 103 9.36 -0.87 -15.21
CA MET A 103 8.27 -1.73 -14.81
C MET A 103 7.72 -2.52 -16.01
N GLY A 104 7.29 -1.83 -17.07
CA GLY A 104 6.70 -2.46 -18.26
C GLY A 104 7.64 -3.48 -18.89
N THR A 105 8.94 -3.14 -19.01
CA THR A 105 9.95 -4.05 -19.55
C THR A 105 10.14 -5.27 -18.68
N CYS A 106 10.30 -5.11 -17.37
CA CYS A 106 10.54 -6.25 -16.47
C CYS A 106 9.30 -7.12 -16.29
N ILE A 107 8.09 -6.53 -16.24
CA ILE A 107 6.85 -7.30 -16.23
C ILE A 107 6.73 -8.13 -17.52
N TYR A 108 6.91 -7.50 -18.69
CA TYR A 108 6.82 -8.18 -19.96
C TYR A 108 7.86 -9.30 -20.09
N LEU A 109 9.13 -9.04 -19.71
CA LEU A 109 10.20 -10.04 -19.73
C LEU A 109 9.97 -11.19 -18.74
N THR A 110 9.17 -10.98 -17.70
CA THR A 110 8.82 -12.07 -16.77
C THR A 110 8.08 -13.21 -17.44
N SER A 111 7.33 -12.95 -18.53
CA SER A 111 6.68 -14.00 -19.33
C SER A 111 7.69 -14.97 -20.00
N TYR A 112 8.91 -14.52 -20.23
CA TYR A 112 10.00 -15.29 -20.83
C TYR A 112 11.01 -15.80 -19.78
N ALA A 113 10.73 -15.64 -18.50
CA ALA A 113 11.61 -16.13 -17.45
C ALA A 113 11.68 -17.67 -17.49
N THR A 114 12.90 -18.20 -17.43
CA THR A 114 13.15 -19.65 -17.55
C THR A 114 13.41 -20.32 -16.20
N ASP A 115 13.72 -19.53 -15.19
CA ASP A 115 14.02 -20.01 -13.83
C ASP A 115 13.71 -18.96 -12.76
N VAL A 116 13.76 -19.42 -11.51
CA VAL A 116 13.40 -18.61 -10.34
C VAL A 116 14.36 -17.43 -10.10
N ASN A 117 15.62 -17.55 -10.50
CA ASN A 117 16.61 -16.47 -10.27
C ASN A 117 16.35 -15.30 -11.23
N ILE A 118 16.07 -15.61 -12.50
CA ILE A 118 15.67 -14.61 -13.51
C ILE A 118 14.38 -13.91 -13.07
N LEU A 119 13.41 -14.67 -12.58
CA LEU A 119 12.17 -14.13 -12.03
C LEU A 119 12.45 -13.15 -10.86
N MET A 120 13.30 -13.54 -9.90
CA MET A 120 13.70 -12.67 -8.78
C MET A 120 14.37 -11.38 -9.26
N ILE A 121 15.25 -11.45 -10.26
CA ILE A 121 15.92 -10.28 -10.85
C ILE A 121 14.89 -9.33 -11.48
N TYR A 122 13.98 -9.85 -12.31
CA TYR A 122 12.95 -9.02 -12.93
C TYR A 122 12.02 -8.40 -11.88
N ARG A 123 11.63 -9.14 -10.85
CA ARG A 123 10.84 -8.62 -9.74
C ARG A 123 11.56 -7.50 -8.97
N PHE A 124 12.86 -7.67 -8.70
CA PHE A 124 13.66 -6.64 -8.04
C PHE A 124 13.75 -5.36 -8.89
N ILE A 125 14.05 -5.50 -10.19
CA ILE A 125 14.19 -4.34 -11.09
C ILE A 125 12.83 -3.66 -11.31
N SER A 126 11.74 -4.41 -11.50
CA SER A 126 10.39 -3.84 -11.54
C SER A 126 10.06 -3.08 -10.26
N GLY A 127 10.41 -3.65 -9.10
CA GLY A 127 10.28 -2.99 -7.80
C GLY A 127 10.95 -1.63 -7.72
N LEU A 128 12.15 -1.45 -8.31
CA LEU A 128 12.81 -0.13 -8.38
C LEU A 128 11.89 0.91 -9.04
N GLY A 129 11.24 0.53 -10.12
CA GLY A 129 10.27 1.38 -10.81
C GLY A 129 9.06 1.72 -9.93
N ILE A 130 8.45 0.71 -9.29
CA ILE A 130 7.29 0.89 -8.41
C ILE A 130 7.61 1.88 -7.27
N GLY A 131 8.74 1.68 -6.57
CA GLY A 131 9.14 2.56 -5.47
C GLY A 131 9.31 4.01 -5.90
N THR A 132 9.85 4.23 -7.10
CA THR A 132 10.01 5.55 -7.72
C THR A 132 8.67 6.16 -8.12
N MET A 133 7.78 5.36 -8.74
CA MET A 133 6.46 5.77 -9.20
C MET A 133 5.57 6.19 -8.03
N MET A 134 5.47 5.38 -6.99
CA MET A 134 4.65 5.67 -5.80
C MET A 134 5.00 7.00 -5.14
N ALA A 135 6.31 7.27 -4.95
CA ALA A 135 6.76 8.53 -4.36
C ALA A 135 6.43 9.73 -5.26
N SER A 136 6.63 9.58 -6.57
CA SER A 136 6.38 10.65 -7.55
C SER A 136 4.90 10.97 -7.71
N THR A 137 4.03 9.94 -7.76
CA THR A 137 2.57 10.14 -7.88
C THR A 137 1.97 10.84 -6.67
N ALA A 138 2.40 10.46 -5.46
CA ALA A 138 1.96 11.11 -4.22
C ALA A 138 2.37 12.59 -4.20
N ALA A 139 3.61 12.90 -4.59
CA ALA A 139 4.14 14.24 -4.62
C ALA A 139 3.44 15.12 -5.66
N ILE A 140 3.28 14.64 -6.91
CA ILE A 140 2.55 15.37 -7.98
C ILE A 140 1.10 15.62 -7.55
N THR A 141 0.43 14.61 -6.99
CA THR A 141 -0.95 14.76 -6.52
C THR A 141 -1.05 15.87 -5.48
N ALA A 142 -0.13 15.90 -4.51
CA ALA A 142 -0.10 16.93 -3.46
C ALA A 142 0.12 18.35 -4.02
N GLU A 143 0.84 18.49 -5.12
CA GLU A 143 1.12 19.79 -5.76
C GLU A 143 -0.04 20.30 -6.60
N TYR A 144 -0.74 19.40 -7.30
CA TYR A 144 -1.86 19.78 -8.16
C TYR A 144 -3.20 19.84 -7.44
N ALA A 145 -3.35 19.16 -6.31
CA ALA A 145 -4.59 19.17 -5.51
C ALA A 145 -4.79 20.52 -4.81
N PRO A 146 -6.05 21.04 -4.76
CA PRO A 146 -6.36 22.23 -3.97
C PRO A 146 -5.95 22.04 -2.49
N ALA A 147 -5.40 23.08 -1.89
CA ALA A 147 -4.88 23.01 -0.50
C ALA A 147 -5.93 22.52 0.50
N SER A 148 -7.21 22.92 0.33
CA SER A 148 -8.33 22.52 1.19
C SER A 148 -8.73 21.03 1.09
N THR A 149 -8.38 20.36 -0.02
CA THR A 149 -8.78 18.96 -0.29
C THR A 149 -7.59 18.08 -0.65
N ARG A 150 -6.37 18.54 -0.39
CA ARG A 150 -5.11 17.86 -0.76
C ARG A 150 -5.06 16.44 -0.22
N ASP A 151 -5.32 16.25 1.06
CA ASP A 151 -5.26 14.94 1.71
C ASP A 151 -6.27 13.96 1.13
N PHE A 152 -7.46 14.44 0.78
CA PHE A 152 -8.49 13.65 0.10
C PHE A 152 -8.00 13.12 -1.25
N TRP A 153 -7.41 13.99 -2.08
CA TRP A 153 -6.94 13.59 -3.40
C TRP A 153 -5.72 12.68 -3.36
N VAL A 154 -4.77 12.92 -2.44
CA VAL A 154 -3.64 12.01 -2.21
C VAL A 154 -4.14 10.63 -1.77
N SER A 155 -5.07 10.57 -0.83
CA SER A 155 -5.67 9.30 -0.40
C SER A 155 -6.43 8.60 -1.52
N THR A 156 -7.13 9.35 -2.37
CA THR A 156 -7.82 8.81 -3.55
C THR A 156 -6.83 8.17 -4.51
N VAL A 157 -5.72 8.85 -4.81
CA VAL A 157 -4.68 8.30 -5.70
C VAL A 157 -4.06 7.02 -5.11
N VAL A 158 -3.77 7.00 -3.82
CA VAL A 158 -3.25 5.79 -3.14
C VAL A 158 -4.26 4.64 -3.19
N ALA A 159 -5.57 4.93 -3.14
CA ALA A 159 -6.62 3.92 -3.27
C ALA A 159 -6.63 3.25 -4.67
N GLY A 160 -5.97 3.81 -5.66
CA GLY A 160 -5.73 3.16 -6.95
C GLY A 160 -5.03 1.81 -6.81
N TYR A 161 -4.10 1.68 -5.84
CA TYR A 161 -3.36 0.43 -5.61
C TYR A 161 -4.28 -0.79 -5.35
N PRO A 162 -5.17 -0.82 -4.35
CA PRO A 162 -6.07 -1.95 -4.17
C PRO A 162 -7.07 -2.13 -5.31
N VAL A 163 -7.46 -1.05 -6.03
CA VAL A 163 -8.29 -1.16 -7.23
C VAL A 163 -7.55 -1.93 -8.32
N GLY A 164 -6.29 -1.59 -8.59
CA GLY A 164 -5.45 -2.32 -9.53
C GLY A 164 -5.28 -3.79 -9.14
N ALA A 165 -5.05 -4.07 -7.86
CA ALA A 165 -4.94 -5.42 -7.32
C ALA A 165 -6.22 -6.25 -7.57
N VAL A 166 -7.41 -5.67 -7.33
CA VAL A 166 -8.70 -6.35 -7.57
C VAL A 166 -8.93 -6.62 -9.04
N LEU A 167 -8.71 -5.63 -9.90
CA LEU A 167 -8.86 -5.80 -11.36
C LEU A 167 -7.92 -6.87 -11.91
N THR A 168 -6.67 -6.88 -11.44
CA THR A 168 -5.70 -7.92 -11.79
C THR A 168 -6.16 -9.29 -11.32
N GLY A 169 -6.67 -9.41 -10.10
CA GLY A 169 -7.17 -10.68 -9.57
C GLY A 169 -8.33 -11.23 -10.39
N ILE A 170 -9.31 -10.39 -10.75
CA ILE A 170 -10.45 -10.79 -11.59
C ILE A 170 -9.96 -11.26 -12.98
N SER A 171 -9.05 -10.50 -13.59
CA SER A 171 -8.50 -10.85 -14.92
C SER A 171 -7.63 -12.12 -14.86
N SER A 172 -6.83 -12.26 -13.79
CA SER A 172 -5.92 -13.39 -13.61
C SER A 172 -6.64 -14.73 -13.56
N ALA A 173 -7.78 -14.81 -12.88
CA ALA A 173 -8.54 -16.05 -12.74
C ALA A 173 -8.91 -16.64 -14.09
N LYS A 174 -9.33 -15.81 -15.05
CA LYS A 174 -9.68 -16.23 -16.41
C LYS A 174 -8.45 -16.47 -17.27
N ILE A 175 -7.52 -15.51 -17.33
CA ILE A 175 -6.36 -15.55 -18.22
C ILE A 175 -5.45 -16.74 -17.89
N ILE A 176 -5.18 -16.99 -16.60
CA ILE A 176 -4.32 -18.12 -16.19
C ILE A 176 -4.96 -19.47 -16.58
N ALA A 177 -6.28 -19.60 -16.45
CA ALA A 177 -6.98 -20.83 -16.80
C ALA A 177 -6.97 -21.12 -18.31
N GLU A 178 -7.08 -20.10 -19.15
CA GLU A 178 -7.19 -20.24 -20.60
C GLU A 178 -5.84 -20.18 -21.33
N ASN A 179 -4.91 -19.34 -20.88
CA ASN A 179 -3.70 -18.98 -21.64
C ASN A 179 -2.39 -19.17 -20.86
N GLY A 180 -2.45 -19.56 -19.58
CA GLY A 180 -1.27 -19.66 -18.73
C GLY A 180 -0.89 -18.35 -18.04
N TRP A 181 0.03 -18.48 -17.08
CA TRP A 181 0.50 -17.33 -16.28
C TRP A 181 1.43 -16.39 -17.07
N GLU A 182 2.14 -16.91 -18.07
CA GLU A 182 3.03 -16.17 -18.96
C GLU A 182 2.27 -15.07 -19.70
N HIS A 183 1.12 -15.42 -20.28
CA HIS A 183 0.29 -14.48 -21.03
C HIS A 183 -0.26 -13.34 -20.17
N LEU A 184 -0.51 -13.62 -18.89
CA LEU A 184 -0.91 -12.56 -17.95
C LEU A 184 0.20 -11.51 -17.77
N PHE A 185 1.46 -11.92 -17.67
CA PHE A 185 2.60 -11.00 -17.58
C PHE A 185 2.82 -10.23 -18.89
N GLU A 186 2.62 -10.84 -20.04
CA GLU A 186 2.65 -10.15 -21.34
C GLU A 186 1.63 -9.01 -21.38
N LEU A 187 0.37 -9.30 -21.07
CA LEU A 187 -0.71 -8.30 -21.07
C LEU A 187 -0.47 -7.20 -20.03
N ALA A 188 0.00 -7.55 -18.85
CA ALA A 188 0.31 -6.58 -17.80
C ALA A 188 1.48 -5.65 -18.20
N GLY A 189 2.51 -6.20 -18.83
CA GLY A 189 3.63 -5.40 -19.37
C GLY A 189 3.16 -4.44 -20.45
N LEU A 190 2.35 -4.92 -21.41
CA LEU A 190 1.75 -4.08 -22.45
C LEU A 190 0.86 -2.97 -21.87
N ALA A 191 0.03 -3.30 -20.87
CA ALA A 191 -0.80 -2.31 -20.18
C ALA A 191 0.06 -1.22 -19.51
N THR A 192 1.21 -1.59 -18.92
CA THR A 192 2.15 -0.64 -18.32
C THR A 192 2.79 0.24 -19.40
N PHE A 193 3.15 -0.29 -20.56
CA PHE A 193 3.68 0.52 -21.67
C PHE A 193 2.67 1.53 -22.21
N LEU A 194 1.37 1.23 -22.18
CA LEU A 194 0.33 2.18 -22.62
C LEU A 194 0.26 3.45 -21.77
N VAL A 195 0.77 3.42 -20.54
CA VAL A 195 0.82 4.62 -19.67
C VAL A 195 1.95 5.57 -20.08
N ILE A 196 3.00 5.08 -20.73
CA ILE A 196 4.15 5.92 -21.12
C ILE A 196 3.74 7.08 -22.04
N PRO A 197 3.02 6.87 -23.17
CA PRO A 197 2.53 7.99 -23.98
C PRO A 197 1.57 8.91 -23.19
N ILE A 198 0.77 8.38 -22.28
CA ILE A 198 -0.12 9.19 -21.43
C ILE A 198 0.72 10.12 -20.55
N LEU A 199 1.77 9.61 -19.88
CA LEU A 199 2.70 10.41 -19.10
C LEU A 199 3.44 11.43 -19.99
N PHE A 200 3.88 11.02 -21.17
CA PHE A 200 4.65 11.87 -22.07
C PHE A 200 3.83 13.07 -22.58
N PHE A 201 2.60 12.86 -23.04
CA PHE A 201 1.80 13.91 -23.67
C PHE A 201 0.98 14.73 -22.66
N PHE A 202 0.48 14.13 -21.59
CA PHE A 202 -0.51 14.75 -20.71
C PHE A 202 0.04 15.17 -19.34
N LEU A 203 1.10 14.51 -18.82
CA LEU A 203 1.70 14.94 -17.57
C LEU A 203 2.59 16.16 -17.82
N LYS A 204 2.31 17.25 -17.10
CA LYS A 204 3.15 18.45 -17.08
C LYS A 204 4.04 18.41 -15.84
N GLU A 205 5.29 18.90 -15.99
CA GLU A 205 6.17 19.11 -14.85
C GLU A 205 5.59 20.21 -13.95
N SER A 206 5.66 19.99 -12.64
CA SER A 206 5.09 20.93 -11.67
C SER A 206 5.85 22.25 -11.62
N ASP A 207 5.11 23.36 -11.55
CA ASP A 207 5.71 24.69 -11.41
C ASP A 207 6.31 24.88 -10.01
N GLU A 208 5.79 24.20 -8.98
CA GLU A 208 6.39 24.17 -7.64
C GLU A 208 7.76 23.49 -7.63
N PHE A 209 7.98 22.49 -8.47
CA PHE A 209 9.30 21.87 -8.66
C PHE A 209 10.34 22.89 -9.12
N LYS A 210 9.96 23.78 -10.04
CA LYS A 210 10.85 24.83 -10.57
C LYS A 210 11.18 25.93 -9.55
N ALA A 211 10.37 26.09 -8.52
CA ALA A 211 10.46 27.16 -7.53
C ALA A 211 11.12 26.76 -6.20
N LYS A 212 11.32 25.46 -5.92
CA LYS A 212 11.81 24.99 -4.61
C LYS A 212 13.30 25.19 -4.42
N ALA A 213 13.63 26.03 -3.41
CA ALA A 213 14.90 25.89 -2.68
C ALA A 213 14.89 24.53 -1.94
N LYS A 214 16.04 23.82 -1.94
CA LYS A 214 16.19 22.54 -1.26
C LYS A 214 15.69 22.63 0.19
N PRO A 215 14.77 21.75 0.64
CA PRO A 215 14.47 21.67 2.07
C PRO A 215 15.76 21.28 2.80
N GLU A 216 16.06 21.96 3.91
CA GLU A 216 17.06 21.44 4.83
C GLU A 216 16.51 20.13 5.41
N ASP A 217 17.18 19.02 5.11
CA ASP A 217 16.82 17.72 5.66
C ASP A 217 17.06 17.74 7.17
N ALA A 218 15.99 17.65 7.94
CA ALA A 218 16.08 17.51 9.38
C ALA A 218 16.85 16.23 9.73
N LYS A 219 17.82 16.32 10.63
CA LYS A 219 18.64 15.17 11.02
C LYS A 219 17.76 14.10 11.70
N ILE A 220 17.99 12.84 11.42
CA ILE A 220 17.29 11.71 12.05
C ILE A 220 17.34 11.78 13.59
N SER A 221 18.42 12.33 14.16
CA SER A 221 18.56 12.51 15.59
C SER A 221 17.44 13.36 16.22
N ALA A 222 16.78 14.24 15.45
CA ALA A 222 15.64 15.02 15.90
C ALA A 222 14.39 14.16 16.23
N LEU A 223 14.30 12.95 15.69
CA LEU A 223 13.23 12.00 16.00
C LEU A 223 13.43 11.29 17.36
N PHE A 224 14.63 11.37 17.93
CA PHE A 224 15.03 10.69 19.16
C PHE A 224 15.26 11.65 20.34
N THR A 225 14.72 12.86 20.26
CA THR A 225 14.64 13.76 21.41
C THR A 225 13.81 13.11 22.55
N PRO A 226 14.02 13.50 23.82
CA PRO A 226 13.27 12.94 24.94
C PRO A 226 11.75 12.94 24.74
N GLU A 227 11.22 13.93 24.03
CA GLU A 227 9.80 14.11 23.73
C GLU A 227 9.25 13.04 22.76
N PHE A 228 9.99 12.71 21.68
CA PHE A 228 9.51 11.84 20.60
C PHE A 228 10.06 10.42 20.64
N LYS A 229 11.16 10.17 21.32
CA LYS A 229 11.92 8.92 21.32
C LYS A 229 11.03 7.68 21.48
N TRP A 230 10.19 7.64 22.51
CA TRP A 230 9.36 6.48 22.79
C TRP A 230 8.22 6.34 21.79
N SER A 231 7.57 7.43 21.40
CA SER A 231 6.53 7.42 20.38
C SER A 231 7.08 7.02 19.01
N THR A 232 8.31 7.43 18.67
CA THR A 232 9.01 7.01 17.45
C THR A 232 9.24 5.50 17.43
N TRP A 233 9.79 4.92 18.51
CA TRP A 233 9.98 3.47 18.59
C TRP A 233 8.66 2.70 18.54
N GLN A 234 7.63 3.18 19.21
CA GLN A 234 6.30 2.58 19.18
C GLN A 234 5.72 2.59 17.76
N LEU A 235 5.77 3.73 17.07
CA LEU A 235 5.27 3.87 15.71
C LEU A 235 6.05 2.98 14.73
N TRP A 236 7.38 2.96 14.81
CA TRP A 236 8.23 2.14 13.95
C TRP A 236 7.95 0.65 14.15
N SER A 237 7.82 0.21 15.41
CA SER A 237 7.47 -1.18 15.72
C SER A 237 6.08 -1.54 15.23
N ALA A 238 5.08 -0.67 15.42
CA ALA A 238 3.72 -0.90 14.95
C ALA A 238 3.66 -1.01 13.42
N LEU A 239 4.37 -0.13 12.69
CA LEU A 239 4.47 -0.20 11.23
C LEU A 239 5.21 -1.45 10.78
N PHE A 240 6.36 -1.77 11.37
CA PHE A 240 7.11 -2.98 11.03
C PHE A 240 6.24 -4.25 11.14
N LEU A 241 5.55 -4.41 12.26
CA LEU A 241 4.70 -5.57 12.51
C LEU A 241 3.45 -5.60 11.61
N SER A 242 2.85 -4.43 11.37
CA SER A 242 1.70 -4.33 10.45
C SER A 242 2.08 -4.64 9.00
N PHE A 243 3.23 -4.15 8.53
CA PHE A 243 3.76 -4.49 7.21
C PHE A 243 4.08 -5.98 7.09
N THR A 244 4.67 -6.57 8.14
CA THR A 244 4.97 -8.01 8.17
C THR A 244 3.72 -8.84 7.94
N THR A 245 2.63 -8.55 8.66
CA THR A 245 1.34 -9.23 8.48
C THR A 245 0.71 -8.92 7.12
N LEU A 246 0.69 -7.66 6.72
CA LEU A 246 0.06 -7.23 5.47
C LEU A 246 0.69 -7.93 4.26
N TYR A 247 2.00 -7.85 4.10
CA TYR A 247 2.68 -8.39 2.92
C TYR A 247 2.77 -9.92 2.94
N PHE A 248 2.75 -10.56 4.11
CA PHE A 248 2.50 -11.99 4.18
C PHE A 248 1.13 -12.33 3.58
N LEU A 249 0.06 -11.74 4.06
CA LEU A 249 -1.29 -12.03 3.59
C LEU A 249 -1.44 -11.73 2.09
N MET A 250 -0.99 -10.55 1.65
CA MET A 250 -1.08 -10.15 0.24
C MET A 250 -0.42 -11.15 -0.72
N ASN A 251 0.73 -11.71 -0.33
CA ASN A 251 1.50 -12.56 -1.21
C ASN A 251 1.13 -14.05 -1.07
N TRP A 252 0.76 -14.51 0.12
CA TRP A 252 0.59 -15.95 0.39
C TRP A 252 -0.85 -16.43 0.32
N ILE A 253 -1.88 -15.57 0.42
CA ILE A 253 -3.29 -16.01 0.43
C ILE A 253 -3.60 -16.91 -0.78
N PRO A 254 -3.32 -16.56 -2.06
CA PRO A 254 -3.66 -17.43 -3.18
C PRO A 254 -2.94 -18.77 -3.14
N LYS A 255 -1.66 -18.79 -2.76
CA LYS A 255 -0.87 -20.02 -2.68
C LYS A 255 -1.34 -20.92 -1.55
N LEU A 256 -1.63 -20.37 -0.38
CA LEU A 256 -2.14 -21.13 0.76
C LEU A 256 -3.55 -21.66 0.50
N ALA A 257 -4.41 -20.89 -0.15
CA ALA A 257 -5.73 -21.32 -0.57
C ALA A 257 -5.67 -22.49 -1.58
N SER A 258 -4.76 -22.40 -2.54
CA SER A 258 -4.48 -23.50 -3.49
C SER A 258 -3.96 -24.76 -2.77
N ASN A 259 -3.03 -24.59 -1.82
CA ASN A 259 -2.50 -25.70 -1.02
C ASN A 259 -3.58 -26.34 -0.12
N ALA A 260 -4.59 -25.57 0.29
CA ALA A 260 -5.75 -26.05 1.05
C ALA A 260 -6.79 -26.78 0.18
N GLY A 261 -6.52 -26.94 -1.13
CA GLY A 261 -7.37 -27.71 -2.04
C GLY A 261 -8.42 -26.88 -2.78
N LEU A 262 -8.41 -25.55 -2.69
CA LEU A 262 -9.28 -24.71 -3.50
C LEU A 262 -8.84 -24.75 -4.97
N SER A 263 -9.82 -24.66 -5.88
CA SER A 263 -9.51 -24.50 -7.31
C SER A 263 -8.62 -23.27 -7.55
N MET A 264 -7.88 -23.26 -8.64
CA MET A 264 -7.01 -22.12 -9.02
C MET A 264 -7.79 -20.81 -9.03
N GLU A 265 -9.00 -20.83 -9.58
CA GLU A 265 -9.89 -19.66 -9.62
C GLU A 265 -10.27 -19.15 -8.24
N LEU A 266 -10.73 -20.03 -7.34
CA LEU A 266 -11.09 -19.66 -5.96
C LEU A 266 -9.87 -19.20 -5.15
N ALA A 267 -8.70 -19.77 -5.41
CA ALA A 267 -7.46 -19.36 -4.79
C ALA A 267 -7.08 -17.92 -5.18
N ILE A 268 -7.23 -17.56 -6.45
CA ILE A 268 -7.01 -16.18 -6.93
C ILE A 268 -8.07 -15.24 -6.35
N TYR A 269 -9.35 -15.63 -6.36
CA TYR A 269 -10.41 -14.81 -5.77
C TYR A 269 -10.25 -14.61 -4.26
N SER A 270 -9.63 -15.52 -3.54
CA SER A 270 -9.31 -15.35 -2.12
C SER A 270 -8.44 -14.10 -1.89
N GLY A 271 -7.38 -13.91 -2.69
CA GLY A 271 -6.55 -12.71 -2.66
C GLY A 271 -7.27 -11.46 -3.18
N THR A 272 -8.12 -11.63 -4.20
CA THR A 272 -8.94 -10.54 -4.76
C THR A 272 -9.92 -9.99 -3.73
N ILE A 273 -10.63 -10.86 -3.02
CA ILE A 273 -11.60 -10.49 -1.98
C ILE A 273 -10.90 -9.84 -0.79
N PHE A 274 -9.71 -10.30 -0.41
CA PHE A 274 -8.89 -9.63 0.59
C PHE A 274 -8.58 -8.17 0.19
N ASN A 275 -8.20 -7.91 -1.05
CA ASN A 275 -7.97 -6.54 -1.54
C ASN A 275 -9.27 -5.73 -1.72
N LEU A 276 -10.38 -6.37 -2.05
CA LEU A 276 -11.69 -5.71 -2.04
C LEU A 276 -12.07 -5.21 -0.65
N GLY A 277 -11.75 -5.98 0.40
CA GLY A 277 -11.89 -5.54 1.79
C GLY A 277 -11.12 -4.25 2.08
N ALA A 278 -9.95 -4.06 1.50
CA ALA A 278 -9.16 -2.84 1.65
C ALA A 278 -9.85 -1.59 1.07
N ILE A 279 -10.46 -1.73 -0.12
CA ILE A 279 -11.17 -0.62 -0.78
C ILE A 279 -12.26 -0.05 0.14
N VAL A 280 -12.91 -0.91 0.91
CA VAL A 280 -13.93 -0.49 1.90
C VAL A 280 -13.29 -0.11 3.24
N GLY A 281 -12.30 -0.86 3.69
CA GLY A 281 -11.69 -0.72 5.02
C GLY A 281 -10.95 0.59 5.22
N ILE A 282 -10.22 1.07 4.20
CA ILE A 282 -9.44 2.30 4.27
C ILE A 282 -10.33 3.53 4.52
N PRO A 283 -11.37 3.83 3.73
CA PRO A 283 -12.23 4.99 3.98
C PRO A 283 -13.07 4.85 5.25
N VAL A 284 -13.54 3.65 5.58
CA VAL A 284 -14.32 3.40 6.80
C VAL A 284 -13.47 3.61 8.05
N GLN A 285 -12.21 3.13 8.05
CA GLN A 285 -11.26 3.40 9.13
C GLN A 285 -10.99 4.90 9.27
N GLY A 286 -10.82 5.62 8.15
CA GLY A 286 -10.69 7.07 8.14
C GLY A 286 -11.87 7.76 8.81
N TYR A 287 -13.10 7.38 8.48
CA TYR A 287 -14.32 7.90 9.10
C TYR A 287 -14.37 7.62 10.61
N PHE A 288 -14.09 6.39 11.03
CA PHE A 288 -14.06 6.05 12.45
C PHE A 288 -12.98 6.82 13.22
N SER A 289 -11.84 7.09 12.58
CA SER A 289 -10.78 7.88 13.19
C SER A 289 -11.19 9.31 13.53
N THR A 290 -12.05 9.93 12.72
CA THR A 290 -12.57 11.28 13.02
C THR A 290 -13.53 11.27 14.19
N ARG A 291 -14.23 10.17 14.45
CA ARG A 291 -15.28 10.07 15.46
C ARG A 291 -14.79 9.53 16.81
N PHE A 292 -13.90 8.54 16.79
CA PHE A 292 -13.43 7.81 17.98
C PHE A 292 -11.97 8.11 18.33
N GLY A 293 -11.29 8.88 17.50
CA GLY A 293 -9.88 9.20 17.62
C GLY A 293 -8.98 8.22 16.87
N LEU A 294 -7.92 8.77 16.26
CA LEU A 294 -7.07 8.08 15.30
C LEU A 294 -6.44 6.80 15.87
N LYS A 295 -5.69 6.90 16.97
CA LYS A 295 -4.98 5.75 17.56
C LYS A 295 -5.91 4.66 18.11
N LYS A 296 -7.08 5.05 18.66
CA LYS A 296 -8.05 4.08 19.19
C LYS A 296 -8.66 3.27 18.05
N SER A 297 -9.10 3.93 16.99
CA SER A 297 -9.70 3.26 15.82
C SER A 297 -8.72 2.28 15.18
N ILE A 298 -7.46 2.69 14.98
CA ILE A 298 -6.43 1.84 14.38
C ILE A 298 -6.06 0.68 15.31
N GLY A 299 -5.80 0.95 16.58
CA GLY A 299 -5.41 -0.07 17.55
C GLY A 299 -6.49 -1.14 17.74
N ILE A 300 -7.75 -0.73 17.89
CA ILE A 300 -8.88 -1.67 18.00
C ILE A 300 -9.03 -2.50 16.73
N LEU A 301 -8.91 -1.87 15.55
CA LEU A 301 -9.02 -2.57 14.28
C LEU A 301 -7.91 -3.62 14.10
N LEU A 302 -6.66 -3.31 14.52
CA LEU A 302 -5.56 -4.29 14.55
C LEU A 302 -5.83 -5.45 15.52
N LEU A 303 -6.42 -5.18 16.70
CA LEU A 303 -6.79 -6.22 17.65
C LEU A 303 -7.90 -7.13 17.09
N ILE A 304 -8.93 -6.55 16.45
CA ILE A 304 -9.98 -7.32 15.77
C ILE A 304 -9.37 -8.20 14.67
N THR A 305 -8.45 -7.63 13.89
CA THR A 305 -7.72 -8.36 12.85
C THR A 305 -6.92 -9.53 13.43
N ALA A 306 -6.24 -9.33 14.56
CA ALA A 306 -5.50 -10.39 15.24
C ALA A 306 -6.43 -11.52 15.70
N VAL A 307 -7.61 -11.19 16.23
CA VAL A 307 -8.63 -12.19 16.61
C VAL A 307 -9.11 -12.97 15.39
N LEU A 308 -9.44 -12.27 14.28
CA LEU A 308 -9.88 -12.92 13.03
C LEU A 308 -8.82 -13.86 12.47
N LEU A 309 -7.54 -13.46 12.49
CA LEU A 309 -6.42 -14.32 12.10
C LEU A 309 -6.31 -15.55 13.03
N GLY A 310 -6.47 -15.34 14.32
CA GLY A 310 -6.40 -16.41 15.33
C GLY A 310 -7.48 -17.47 15.21
N ILE A 311 -8.70 -17.06 14.84
CA ILE A 311 -9.84 -17.99 14.68
C ILE A 311 -10.04 -18.46 13.24
N PHE A 312 -9.21 -18.03 12.30
CA PHE A 312 -9.36 -18.31 10.86
C PHE A 312 -9.51 -19.81 10.58
N GLY A 313 -8.76 -20.66 11.28
CA GLY A 313 -8.80 -22.11 11.12
C GLY A 313 -10.16 -22.75 11.30
N GLN A 314 -11.07 -22.11 12.08
CA GLN A 314 -12.43 -22.60 12.31
C GLN A 314 -13.33 -22.45 11.08
N PHE A 315 -12.93 -21.61 10.11
CA PHE A 315 -13.68 -21.37 8.87
C PHE A 315 -13.12 -22.16 7.68
N SER A 316 -12.03 -22.90 7.87
CA SER A 316 -11.45 -23.75 6.82
C SER A 316 -12.47 -24.83 6.42
N GLY A 317 -12.77 -24.91 5.11
CA GLY A 317 -13.82 -25.80 4.57
C GLY A 317 -15.24 -25.23 4.56
N SER A 318 -15.43 -23.98 4.99
CA SER A 318 -16.71 -23.27 4.95
C SER A 318 -16.71 -22.18 3.89
N ASN A 319 -17.87 -21.89 3.27
CA ASN A 319 -18.04 -20.75 2.36
C ASN A 319 -17.81 -19.39 3.06
N LEU A 320 -17.76 -19.37 4.39
CA LEU A 320 -17.44 -18.17 5.17
C LEU A 320 -15.97 -17.74 5.05
N ILE A 321 -15.09 -18.59 4.55
CA ILE A 321 -13.66 -18.26 4.39
C ILE A 321 -13.45 -16.97 3.60
N LEU A 322 -14.20 -16.75 2.52
CA LEU A 322 -14.13 -15.54 1.70
C LEU A 322 -14.59 -14.30 2.45
N VAL A 323 -15.62 -14.44 3.29
CA VAL A 323 -16.13 -13.34 4.15
C VAL A 323 -15.06 -12.96 5.18
N VAL A 324 -14.42 -13.94 5.80
CA VAL A 324 -13.33 -13.67 6.76
C VAL A 324 -12.15 -13.01 6.07
N LEU A 325 -11.77 -13.44 4.86
CA LEU A 325 -10.72 -12.82 4.08
C LEU A 325 -11.04 -11.36 3.71
N PHE A 326 -12.30 -11.06 3.38
CA PHE A 326 -12.74 -9.68 3.17
C PHE A 326 -12.50 -8.83 4.42
N PHE A 327 -12.94 -9.28 5.60
CA PHE A 327 -12.75 -8.55 6.84
C PHE A 327 -11.30 -8.50 7.30
N LEU A 328 -10.48 -9.48 6.97
CA LEU A 328 -9.03 -9.41 7.17
C LEU A 328 -8.40 -8.31 6.31
N GLY A 329 -8.76 -8.23 5.02
CA GLY A 329 -8.33 -7.16 4.13
C GLY A 329 -8.76 -5.78 4.60
N PHE A 330 -10.03 -5.66 5.01
CA PHE A 330 -10.60 -4.47 5.64
C PHE A 330 -9.77 -4.01 6.86
N GLY A 331 -9.49 -4.93 7.77
CA GLY A 331 -8.80 -4.63 9.02
C GLY A 331 -7.32 -4.32 8.84
N VAL A 332 -6.59 -5.19 8.13
CA VAL A 332 -5.14 -5.04 7.95
C VAL A 332 -4.80 -3.77 7.16
N GLN A 333 -5.44 -3.57 6.00
CA GLN A 333 -5.10 -2.45 5.12
C GLN A 333 -5.67 -1.12 5.63
N GLY A 334 -6.86 -1.13 6.24
CA GLY A 334 -7.41 0.04 6.91
C GLY A 334 -6.49 0.53 8.05
N SER A 335 -6.05 -0.37 8.91
CA SER A 335 -5.13 -0.04 10.00
C SER A 335 -3.77 0.44 9.50
N PHE A 336 -3.24 -0.21 8.48
CA PHE A 336 -1.95 0.11 7.87
C PHE A 336 -1.91 1.56 7.34
N VAL A 337 -2.90 1.96 6.55
CA VAL A 337 -3.02 3.33 6.05
C VAL A 337 -3.23 4.33 7.20
N GLY A 338 -4.00 3.93 8.22
CA GLY A 338 -4.19 4.72 9.42
C GLY A 338 -2.90 5.03 10.17
N LEU A 339 -1.94 4.10 10.24
CA LEU A 339 -0.64 4.34 10.86
C LEU A 339 0.18 5.43 10.15
N TYR A 340 0.00 5.64 8.85
CA TYR A 340 0.61 6.79 8.16
C TYR A 340 0.04 8.12 8.66
N ALA A 341 -1.27 8.17 8.94
CA ALA A 341 -1.89 9.36 9.52
C ALA A 341 -1.38 9.62 10.95
N VAL A 342 -1.07 8.56 11.73
CA VAL A 342 -0.41 8.70 13.04
C VAL A 342 0.98 9.33 12.85
N ALA A 343 1.78 8.83 11.91
CA ALA A 343 3.10 9.38 11.59
C ALA A 343 3.02 10.87 11.22
N ALA A 344 2.04 11.25 10.39
CA ALA A 344 1.85 12.63 9.93
C ALA A 344 1.46 13.60 11.05
N ARG A 345 0.75 13.13 12.07
CA ARG A 345 0.32 13.97 13.23
C ARG A 345 1.31 13.96 14.38
N MET A 346 2.15 12.94 14.50
CA MET A 346 3.05 12.78 15.64
C MET A 346 4.20 13.75 15.64
N TYR A 347 4.69 14.17 14.46
CA TYR A 347 5.85 15.02 14.34
C TYR A 347 5.48 16.46 13.97
N PRO A 348 6.13 17.46 14.60
CA PRO A 348 6.00 18.86 14.22
C PRO A 348 6.48 19.08 12.78
N THR A 349 5.98 20.13 12.13
CA THR A 349 6.18 20.40 10.70
C THR A 349 7.66 20.39 10.28
N ALA A 350 8.56 20.86 11.15
CA ALA A 350 10.00 20.94 10.86
C ALA A 350 10.67 19.57 10.64
N ILE A 351 10.20 18.49 11.30
CA ILE A 351 10.77 17.14 11.22
C ILE A 351 9.79 16.11 10.67
N ARG A 352 8.56 16.52 10.27
CA ARG A 352 7.48 15.64 9.87
C ARG A 352 7.84 14.77 8.66
N SER A 353 8.42 15.38 7.62
CA SER A 353 8.82 14.66 6.41
C SER A 353 9.82 13.55 6.72
N THR A 354 10.85 13.88 7.51
CA THR A 354 11.86 12.91 7.97
C THR A 354 11.21 11.82 8.82
N GLY A 355 10.32 12.19 9.75
CA GLY A 355 9.63 11.22 10.62
C GLY A 355 8.75 10.24 9.85
N ILE A 356 7.95 10.71 8.89
CA ILE A 356 7.12 9.87 8.03
C ILE A 356 8.01 8.95 7.17
N GLY A 357 9.04 9.50 6.52
CA GLY A 357 9.92 8.74 5.63
C GLY A 357 10.60 7.58 6.37
N TRP A 358 11.16 7.83 7.55
CA TRP A 358 11.78 6.79 8.35
C TRP A 358 10.78 5.78 8.91
N ALA A 359 9.60 6.21 9.32
CA ALA A 359 8.54 5.31 9.79
C ALA A 359 8.11 4.34 8.69
N ILE A 360 7.91 4.84 7.47
CA ILE A 360 7.59 4.00 6.30
C ILE A 360 8.78 3.08 5.95
N GLY A 361 10.00 3.60 5.98
CA GLY A 361 11.21 2.81 5.72
C GLY A 361 11.33 1.61 6.66
N MET A 362 11.13 1.83 7.97
CA MET A 362 11.12 0.75 8.97
C MET A 362 9.99 -0.24 8.71
N GLY A 363 8.81 0.25 8.35
CA GLY A 363 7.70 -0.61 7.95
C GLY A 363 8.07 -1.52 6.77
N ARG A 364 8.72 -0.98 5.73
CA ARG A 364 9.14 -1.77 4.56
C ARG A 364 10.04 -2.94 4.89
N LEU A 365 10.90 -2.84 5.92
CA LEU A 365 11.69 -3.98 6.40
C LEU A 365 10.78 -5.12 6.88
N GLY A 366 9.68 -4.80 7.58
CA GLY A 366 8.65 -5.77 7.93
C GLY A 366 7.98 -6.38 6.71
N GLY A 367 7.68 -5.54 5.70
CA GLY A 367 7.10 -5.99 4.43
C GLY A 367 7.99 -7.00 3.70
N ILE A 368 9.30 -6.80 3.69
CA ILE A 368 10.28 -7.75 3.12
C ILE A 368 10.31 -9.04 3.92
N LEU A 369 10.29 -8.95 5.25
CA LEU A 369 10.38 -10.11 6.14
C LEU A 369 9.12 -10.98 6.10
N GLY A 370 7.93 -10.39 5.96
CA GLY A 370 6.65 -11.10 5.99
C GLY A 370 6.57 -12.27 5.02
N PRO A 371 6.78 -12.08 3.72
CA PRO A 371 6.75 -13.17 2.74
C PRO A 371 7.84 -14.22 2.95
N ILE A 372 9.04 -13.83 3.42
CA ILE A 372 10.12 -14.78 3.75
C ILE A 372 9.70 -15.68 4.91
N LEU A 373 9.15 -15.10 5.98
CA LEU A 373 8.62 -15.88 7.10
C LEU A 373 7.50 -16.82 6.66
N GLY A 374 6.60 -16.34 5.78
CA GLY A 374 5.57 -17.18 5.17
C GLY A 374 6.17 -18.39 4.43
N GLY A 375 7.25 -18.17 3.67
CA GLY A 375 7.98 -19.24 2.99
C GLY A 375 8.57 -20.28 3.94
N VAL A 376 9.13 -19.82 5.06
CA VAL A 376 9.65 -20.72 6.12
C VAL A 376 8.51 -21.53 6.75
N LEU A 377 7.40 -20.90 7.14
CA LEU A 377 6.26 -21.59 7.77
C LEU A 377 5.65 -22.64 6.84
N VAL A 378 5.42 -22.29 5.58
CA VAL A 378 4.89 -23.23 4.57
C VAL A 378 5.91 -24.34 4.29
N GLY A 379 7.21 -24.03 4.29
CA GLY A 379 8.29 -25.01 4.15
C GLY A 379 8.37 -26.02 5.32
N LEU A 380 7.94 -25.60 6.51
CA LEU A 380 7.78 -26.46 7.68
C LEU A 380 6.47 -27.29 7.65
N GLY A 381 5.68 -27.19 6.59
CA GLY A 381 4.44 -27.92 6.44
C GLY A 381 3.22 -27.28 7.09
N LEU A 382 3.34 -26.03 7.60
CA LEU A 382 2.22 -25.33 8.18
C LEU A 382 1.23 -24.90 7.09
N GLY A 383 -0.04 -25.16 7.33
CA GLY A 383 -1.13 -24.76 6.44
C GLY A 383 -1.54 -23.29 6.59
N MET A 384 -2.67 -22.96 5.95
CA MET A 384 -3.19 -21.60 5.96
C MET A 384 -3.61 -21.15 7.37
N ALA A 385 -4.26 -22.03 8.12
CA ALA A 385 -4.76 -21.72 9.46
C ALA A 385 -3.62 -21.46 10.46
N GLU A 386 -2.61 -22.33 10.48
CA GLU A 386 -1.45 -22.21 11.36
C GLU A 386 -0.60 -20.98 11.01
N SER A 387 -0.42 -20.72 9.70
CA SER A 387 0.30 -19.54 9.23
C SER A 387 -0.44 -18.25 9.63
N PHE A 388 -1.76 -18.20 9.52
CA PHE A 388 -2.56 -17.04 9.95
C PHE A 388 -2.51 -16.86 11.48
N LEU A 389 -2.55 -17.95 12.24
CA LEU A 389 -2.38 -17.90 13.70
C LEU A 389 -1.02 -17.32 14.09
N PHE A 390 0.06 -17.69 13.39
CA PHE A 390 1.39 -17.10 13.61
C PHE A 390 1.38 -15.59 13.38
N PHE A 391 0.78 -15.12 12.27
CA PHE A 391 0.71 -13.71 11.94
C PHE A 391 -0.36 -12.93 12.73
N ALA A 392 -1.20 -13.59 13.51
CA ALA A 392 -2.05 -12.94 14.52
C ALA A 392 -1.21 -12.23 15.59
N LEU A 393 -0.05 -12.81 15.97
CA LEU A 393 0.82 -12.24 17.01
C LEU A 393 1.40 -10.86 16.63
N PRO A 394 2.04 -10.67 15.46
CA PRO A 394 2.45 -9.33 15.03
C PRO A 394 1.31 -8.32 15.00
N SER A 395 0.12 -8.69 14.50
CA SER A 395 -1.04 -7.81 14.47
C SER A 395 -1.54 -7.44 15.88
N LEU A 396 -1.56 -8.39 16.81
CA LEU A 396 -1.91 -8.18 18.21
C LEU A 396 -0.94 -7.18 18.88
N ILE A 397 0.37 -7.42 18.73
CA ILE A 397 1.39 -6.56 19.31
C ILE A 397 1.32 -5.16 18.70
N ALA A 398 1.15 -5.03 17.39
CA ALA A 398 0.99 -3.74 16.72
C ALA A 398 -0.23 -2.98 17.25
N GLY A 399 -1.35 -3.66 17.47
CA GLY A 399 -2.56 -3.07 18.04
C GLY A 399 -2.34 -2.54 19.45
N ILE A 400 -1.72 -3.33 20.33
CA ILE A 400 -1.39 -2.94 21.71
C ILE A 400 -0.44 -1.74 21.74
N ILE A 401 0.62 -1.78 20.91
CA ILE A 401 1.59 -0.69 20.80
C ILE A 401 0.89 0.59 20.34
N THR A 402 0.07 0.50 19.29
CA THR A 402 -0.66 1.66 18.74
C THR A 402 -1.54 2.33 19.78
N LEU A 403 -2.25 1.56 20.62
CA LEU A 403 -3.06 2.10 21.70
C LEU A 403 -2.23 2.82 22.78
N LYS A 404 -0.97 2.42 22.97
CA LYS A 404 -0.04 2.98 23.97
C LYS A 404 0.74 4.20 23.49
N ILE A 405 0.70 4.56 22.20
CA ILE A 405 1.36 5.78 21.69
C ILE A 405 0.81 6.98 22.46
N SER A 406 1.69 7.89 22.91
CA SER A 406 1.28 9.06 23.71
C SER A 406 0.29 9.95 22.96
N SER A 407 -0.81 10.35 23.63
CA SER A 407 -1.80 11.27 23.06
C SER A 407 -1.28 12.70 22.94
N GLN A 408 -0.27 13.07 23.73
CA GLN A 408 0.34 14.38 23.69
C GLN A 408 1.14 14.62 22.41
N THR A 409 1.61 13.54 21.76
CA THR A 409 2.33 13.60 20.50
C THR A 409 1.41 13.48 19.28
N ILE A 410 0.11 13.21 19.46
CA ILE A 410 -0.88 13.03 18.37
C ILE A 410 -2.02 14.06 18.58
N SER A 411 -1.69 15.33 18.64
CA SER A 411 -2.67 16.42 18.72
C SER A 411 -3.08 16.94 17.34
#